data_9699d50ecf7304dca9f86e5185fe0847
#
_entry.id   9699d50ecf7304dca9f86e5185fe0847
#
_cell.length_a   1.000
_cell.length_b   1.000
_cell.length_c   1.000
_cell.angle_alpha   90.00
_cell.angle_beta   90.00
_cell.angle_gamma   90.00
#
_symmetry.space_group_name_H-M   'P 1'
#
loop_
_entity.id
_entity.type
_entity.pdbx_description
1 polymer ?
#
loop_
_entity_poly.entity_id
_entity_poly.type
_entity_poly.pdbx_seq_one_letter_code
_entity_poly.pdbx_strand_id
1 'polypeptide(L)'
;FREGIVAKKFKGLQGLISAKGIKVFAGEGRLASPTTVQVGDETLTGTSIVLATGSYPKSLPGLEITGNVITSEQALQLDWIPQRVAILGGGVIGVEFASVWRSFGVEVTIIEGLPHLVPNEEESVSKQFERAYKKRGIQFKLGARFSGVTQDDSGVHVSLENGETIDADLLLVAVGRGPVTANLGYEEAGVQLDRGYVTVDERLQTSVPGVYAVGDIVPGLQLAHRGYQQGIFAAEQIAGLEPRPVADVNIPKVTYSDPEVASVGYTEAKAKEQYGDDRIETYEYSLGGNAKSEIVGTTGSVKAVRVKDGPVVGVHMIGRRVGELIGEAQLIVNWEAYPEDVSQLIHAHPTQYEALGETMLKLAGTPLHAI
;
A
#
# COMPACT_ATOMS: atom_id res chain seq x y z
N PHE A 1 4.68 7.25 -23.18
CA PHE A 1 4.21 5.90 -22.86
C PHE A 1 3.18 5.93 -21.71
N ARG A 2 3.52 6.51 -20.55
CA ARG A 2 2.64 6.64 -19.37
C ARG A 2 1.28 7.25 -19.72
N GLU A 3 1.26 8.42 -20.35
CA GLU A 3 0.03 9.15 -20.73
C GLU A 3 -0.88 8.34 -21.64
N GLY A 4 -0.31 7.59 -22.59
CA GLY A 4 -1.07 6.72 -23.46
C GLY A 4 -1.77 5.58 -22.71
N ILE A 5 -1.12 5.01 -21.67
CA ILE A 5 -1.72 3.98 -20.82
C ILE A 5 -2.85 4.59 -19.99
N VAL A 6 -2.60 5.74 -19.34
CA VAL A 6 -3.60 6.43 -18.51
C VAL A 6 -4.84 6.78 -19.34
N ALA A 7 -4.67 7.41 -20.51
CA ALA A 7 -5.77 7.76 -21.39
C ALA A 7 -6.58 6.53 -21.86
N LYS A 8 -5.90 5.43 -22.20
CA LYS A 8 -6.55 4.17 -22.58
C LYS A 8 -7.40 3.59 -21.45
N LYS A 9 -6.86 3.57 -20.20
CA LYS A 9 -7.57 3.06 -19.04
C LYS A 9 -8.76 3.93 -18.66
N PHE A 10 -8.59 5.24 -18.70
CA PHE A 10 -9.67 6.21 -18.46
C PHE A 10 -10.82 6.04 -19.47
N LYS A 11 -10.51 5.99 -20.76
CA LYS A 11 -11.51 5.75 -21.82
C LYS A 11 -12.22 4.40 -21.65
N GLY A 12 -11.50 3.35 -21.24
CA GLY A 12 -12.07 2.04 -20.96
C GLY A 12 -13.07 2.07 -19.82
N LEU A 13 -12.76 2.78 -18.72
CA LEU A 13 -13.65 2.95 -17.59
C LEU A 13 -14.90 3.77 -17.96
N GLN A 14 -14.74 4.88 -18.71
CA GLN A 14 -15.87 5.66 -19.20
C GLN A 14 -16.81 4.81 -20.08
N GLY A 15 -16.25 3.98 -20.96
CA GLY A 15 -17.02 3.05 -21.80
C GLY A 15 -17.82 2.04 -20.98
N LEU A 16 -17.22 1.49 -19.92
CA LEU A 16 -17.88 0.56 -19.00
C LEU A 16 -19.05 1.22 -18.26
N ILE A 17 -18.83 2.42 -17.69
CA ILE A 17 -19.85 3.21 -17.00
C ILE A 17 -21.04 3.47 -17.92
N SER A 18 -20.77 3.93 -19.15
CA SER A 18 -21.79 4.19 -20.16
C SER A 18 -22.56 2.91 -20.56
N ALA A 19 -21.85 1.80 -20.81
CA ALA A 19 -22.47 0.54 -21.20
C ALA A 19 -23.36 -0.06 -20.08
N LYS A 20 -23.08 0.26 -18.82
CA LYS A 20 -23.90 -0.12 -17.67
C LYS A 20 -25.05 0.83 -17.39
N GLY A 21 -25.21 1.90 -18.17
CA GLY A 21 -26.27 2.89 -17.97
C GLY A 21 -26.14 3.72 -16.68
N ILE A 22 -24.93 3.80 -16.13
CA ILE A 22 -24.66 4.56 -14.91
C ILE A 22 -24.62 6.06 -15.28
N LYS A 23 -25.44 6.86 -14.61
CA LYS A 23 -25.45 8.32 -14.78
C LYS A 23 -24.27 8.94 -14.01
N VAL A 24 -23.53 9.80 -14.68
CA VAL A 24 -22.41 10.56 -14.09
C VAL A 24 -22.80 12.03 -14.01
N PHE A 25 -22.66 12.60 -12.82
CA PHE A 25 -22.87 14.02 -12.55
C PHE A 25 -21.51 14.63 -12.23
N ALA A 26 -21.03 15.50 -13.11
CA ALA A 26 -19.73 16.16 -12.95
C ALA A 26 -19.85 17.36 -12.02
N GLY A 27 -19.04 17.41 -10.97
CA GLY A 27 -19.03 18.53 -10.01
C GLY A 27 -18.60 18.09 -8.62
N GLU A 28 -18.61 19.03 -7.69
CA GLU A 28 -18.38 18.76 -6.27
C GLU A 28 -19.66 18.25 -5.61
N GLY A 29 -19.62 16.99 -5.16
CA GLY A 29 -20.74 16.37 -4.45
C GLY A 29 -20.68 16.69 -2.95
N ARG A 30 -21.81 17.12 -2.38
CA ARG A 30 -21.97 17.35 -0.94
C ARG A 30 -23.15 16.55 -0.41
N LEU A 31 -22.97 15.86 0.69
CA LEU A 31 -24.05 15.15 1.38
C LEU A 31 -24.94 16.19 2.08
N ALA A 32 -26.17 16.38 1.57
CA ALA A 32 -27.11 17.36 2.10
C ALA A 32 -28.06 16.76 3.17
N SER A 33 -28.30 15.44 3.08
CA SER A 33 -29.11 14.68 4.05
C SER A 33 -28.75 13.19 3.92
N PRO A 34 -29.26 12.31 4.79
CA PRO A 34 -29.04 10.86 4.68
C PRO A 34 -29.42 10.23 3.33
N THR A 35 -30.26 10.89 2.56
CA THR A 35 -30.77 10.39 1.27
C THR A 35 -30.51 11.33 0.10
N THR A 36 -29.78 12.44 0.31
CA THR A 36 -29.66 13.50 -0.70
C THR A 36 -28.22 13.96 -0.87
N VAL A 37 -27.75 14.00 -2.11
CA VAL A 37 -26.46 14.58 -2.51
C VAL A 37 -26.73 15.79 -3.40
N GLN A 38 -26.09 16.91 -3.09
CA GLN A 38 -26.08 18.14 -3.89
C GLN A 38 -24.85 18.15 -4.80
N VAL A 39 -25.03 18.41 -6.11
CA VAL A 39 -23.94 18.58 -7.07
C VAL A 39 -24.21 19.85 -7.88
N GLY A 40 -23.54 20.96 -7.55
CA GLY A 40 -23.90 22.27 -8.09
C GLY A 40 -25.37 22.62 -7.79
N ASP A 41 -26.17 22.90 -8.83
CA ASP A 41 -27.62 23.20 -8.71
C ASP A 41 -28.50 21.93 -8.72
N GLU A 42 -27.92 20.75 -8.96
CA GLU A 42 -28.67 19.49 -9.02
C GLU A 42 -28.77 18.84 -7.64
N THR A 43 -29.97 18.33 -7.34
CA THR A 43 -30.25 17.57 -6.12
C THR A 43 -30.55 16.10 -6.51
N LEU A 44 -29.73 15.18 -6.02
CA LEU A 44 -29.86 13.76 -6.28
C LEU A 44 -30.38 13.06 -5.03
N THR A 45 -31.45 12.28 -5.17
CA THR A 45 -32.02 11.48 -4.07
C THR A 45 -31.86 10.01 -4.33
N GLY A 46 -31.41 9.27 -3.32
CA GLY A 46 -31.22 7.83 -3.36
C GLY A 46 -31.69 7.17 -2.07
N THR A 47 -32.06 5.89 -2.15
CA THR A 47 -32.38 5.06 -0.96
C THR A 47 -31.14 4.66 -0.18
N SER A 48 -29.99 4.62 -0.86
CA SER A 48 -28.67 4.37 -0.27
C SER A 48 -27.62 5.29 -0.90
N ILE A 49 -26.66 5.72 -0.10
CA ILE A 49 -25.54 6.56 -0.53
C ILE A 49 -24.24 5.87 -0.14
N VAL A 50 -23.28 5.83 -1.07
CA VAL A 50 -21.93 5.32 -0.81
C VAL A 50 -20.94 6.48 -0.91
N LEU A 51 -20.27 6.78 0.21
CA LEU A 51 -19.23 7.79 0.29
C LEU A 51 -17.89 7.15 -0.14
N ALA A 52 -17.23 7.70 -1.16
CA ALA A 52 -16.01 7.14 -1.74
C ALA A 52 -15.06 8.24 -2.26
N THR A 53 -14.87 9.30 -1.49
CA THR A 53 -14.19 10.54 -1.89
C THR A 53 -12.65 10.43 -1.87
N GLY A 54 -12.10 9.31 -1.43
CA GLY A 54 -10.68 9.01 -1.56
C GLY A 54 -9.79 9.77 -0.58
N SER A 55 -8.55 10.02 -0.98
CA SER A 55 -7.52 10.60 -0.11
C SER A 55 -6.67 11.65 -0.82
N TYR A 56 -5.97 12.46 -0.03
CA TYR A 56 -5.03 13.49 -0.48
C TYR A 56 -3.63 13.26 0.14
N PRO A 57 -2.54 13.69 -0.50
CA PRO A 57 -1.20 13.64 0.09
C PRO A 57 -1.10 14.53 1.33
N LYS A 58 -0.68 13.98 2.47
CA LYS A 58 -0.42 14.75 3.69
C LYS A 58 0.86 15.55 3.58
N SER A 59 0.92 16.67 4.31
CA SER A 59 2.12 17.41 4.64
C SER A 59 2.37 17.38 6.16
N LEU A 60 3.51 17.86 6.59
CA LEU A 60 3.79 18.12 8.00
C LEU A 60 3.30 19.51 8.41
N PRO A 61 2.95 19.73 9.67
CA PRO A 61 2.60 21.07 10.16
C PRO A 61 3.71 22.07 9.86
N GLY A 62 3.35 23.21 9.23
CA GLY A 62 4.29 24.25 8.83
C GLY A 62 5.12 23.96 7.57
N LEU A 63 4.97 22.81 6.94
CA LEU A 63 5.62 22.50 5.66
C LEU A 63 4.67 22.84 4.50
N GLU A 64 4.97 23.90 3.78
CA GLU A 64 4.22 24.33 2.61
C GLU A 64 4.66 23.57 1.36
N ILE A 65 3.68 23.14 0.55
CA ILE A 65 3.91 22.51 -0.75
C ILE A 65 3.92 23.61 -1.80
N THR A 66 5.11 24.07 -2.15
CA THR A 66 5.32 25.18 -3.09
C THR A 66 6.71 25.10 -3.73
N GLY A 67 6.87 25.62 -4.94
CA GLY A 67 8.15 25.62 -5.67
C GLY A 67 8.67 24.20 -5.89
N ASN A 68 9.86 23.92 -5.38
CA ASN A 68 10.53 22.63 -5.47
C ASN A 68 10.19 21.67 -4.30
N VAL A 69 9.24 22.04 -3.44
CA VAL A 69 8.64 21.14 -2.44
C VAL A 69 7.32 20.61 -2.97
N ILE A 70 7.26 19.33 -3.31
CA ILE A 70 6.16 18.74 -4.06
C ILE A 70 5.59 17.48 -3.35
N THR A 71 4.38 17.11 -3.74
CA THR A 71 3.76 15.83 -3.38
C THR A 71 3.92 14.79 -4.48
N SER A 72 3.46 13.55 -4.23
CA SER A 72 3.43 12.48 -5.22
C SER A 72 2.60 12.83 -6.46
N GLU A 73 1.57 13.66 -6.34
CA GLU A 73 0.72 14.07 -7.47
C GLU A 73 1.50 14.93 -8.47
N GLN A 74 2.26 15.91 -7.97
CA GLN A 74 3.13 16.75 -8.79
C GLN A 74 4.34 15.96 -9.31
N ALA A 75 4.91 15.08 -8.48
CA ALA A 75 6.02 14.22 -8.90
C ALA A 75 5.67 13.33 -10.11
N LEU A 76 4.42 12.86 -10.21
CA LEU A 76 3.93 12.12 -11.37
C LEU A 76 3.77 13.00 -12.62
N GLN A 77 3.77 14.32 -12.51
CA GLN A 77 3.59 15.26 -13.63
C GLN A 77 4.91 15.92 -14.07
N LEU A 78 6.03 15.63 -13.38
CA LEU A 78 7.32 16.22 -13.76
C LEU A 78 7.67 15.86 -15.21
N ASP A 79 8.09 16.86 -15.97
CA ASP A 79 8.56 16.78 -17.36
C ASP A 79 10.09 16.88 -17.48
N TRP A 80 10.79 16.96 -16.36
CA TRP A 80 12.24 17.00 -16.25
C TRP A 80 12.75 16.01 -15.20
N ILE A 81 14.02 15.64 -15.28
CA ILE A 81 14.68 14.73 -14.34
C ILE A 81 15.61 15.55 -13.46
N PRO A 82 15.37 15.62 -12.13
CA PRO A 82 16.29 16.26 -11.18
C PRO A 82 17.63 15.50 -11.11
N GLN A 83 18.68 16.15 -10.68
CA GLN A 83 19.96 15.49 -10.39
C GLN A 83 19.98 14.90 -8.98
N ARG A 84 19.43 15.63 -8.00
CA ARG A 84 19.37 15.24 -6.59
C ARG A 84 17.97 15.42 -6.06
N VAL A 85 17.47 14.41 -5.35
CA VAL A 85 16.15 14.44 -4.72
C VAL A 85 16.24 14.06 -3.24
N ALA A 86 15.65 14.88 -2.39
CA ALA A 86 15.33 14.52 -1.02
C ALA A 86 13.88 14.00 -0.97
N ILE A 87 13.63 12.91 -0.22
CA ILE A 87 12.30 12.34 -0.03
C ILE A 87 12.02 12.31 1.47
N LEU A 88 10.97 12.99 1.89
CA LEU A 88 10.49 12.96 3.26
C LEU A 88 9.42 11.89 3.42
N GLY A 89 9.78 10.79 4.09
CA GLY A 89 8.97 9.58 4.30
C GLY A 89 9.54 8.36 3.58
N GLY A 90 9.88 7.33 4.34
CA GLY A 90 10.39 6.02 3.89
C GLY A 90 9.31 4.94 3.78
N GLY A 91 8.04 5.33 3.73
CA GLY A 91 6.91 4.46 3.43
C GLY A 91 6.83 4.10 1.94
N VAL A 92 5.77 3.34 1.56
CA VAL A 92 5.59 2.78 0.20
C VAL A 92 5.79 3.83 -0.89
N ILE A 93 5.11 4.98 -0.81
CA ILE A 93 5.20 6.04 -1.84
C ILE A 93 6.63 6.56 -1.97
N GLY A 94 7.28 6.88 -0.84
CA GLY A 94 8.63 7.45 -0.85
C GLY A 94 9.66 6.49 -1.44
N VAL A 95 9.60 5.19 -1.08
CA VAL A 95 10.55 4.21 -1.61
C VAL A 95 10.29 3.89 -3.09
N GLU A 96 9.03 3.88 -3.54
CA GLU A 96 8.72 3.69 -4.97
C GLU A 96 9.29 4.82 -5.83
N PHE A 97 9.09 6.09 -5.44
CA PHE A 97 9.71 7.22 -6.12
C PHE A 97 11.24 7.18 -6.05
N ALA A 98 11.82 6.82 -4.91
CA ALA A 98 13.26 6.63 -4.77
C ALA A 98 13.80 5.61 -5.78
N SER A 99 13.08 4.48 -5.94
CA SER A 99 13.42 3.44 -6.90
C SER A 99 13.37 3.92 -8.34
N VAL A 100 12.31 4.65 -8.72
CA VAL A 100 12.12 5.21 -10.07
C VAL A 100 13.22 6.23 -10.37
N TRP A 101 13.41 7.23 -9.54
CA TRP A 101 14.42 8.27 -9.76
C TRP A 101 15.84 7.69 -9.79
N ARG A 102 16.14 6.75 -8.91
CA ARG A 102 17.45 6.06 -8.97
C ARG A 102 17.65 5.30 -10.28
N SER A 103 16.60 4.74 -10.85
CA SER A 103 16.66 4.08 -12.16
C SER A 103 16.92 5.07 -13.32
N PHE A 104 16.59 6.35 -13.13
CA PHE A 104 16.94 7.45 -14.04
C PHE A 104 18.32 8.05 -13.78
N GLY A 105 19.07 7.53 -12.80
CA GLY A 105 20.41 8.00 -12.46
C GLY A 105 20.44 9.14 -11.43
N VAL A 106 19.29 9.52 -10.85
CA VAL A 106 19.18 10.58 -9.84
C VAL A 106 19.88 10.18 -8.54
N GLU A 107 20.52 11.11 -7.88
CA GLU A 107 20.99 10.95 -6.50
C GLU A 107 19.80 11.12 -5.54
N VAL A 108 19.51 10.07 -4.75
CA VAL A 108 18.33 10.03 -3.89
C VAL A 108 18.73 9.88 -2.43
N THR A 109 18.15 10.73 -1.57
CA THR A 109 18.25 10.63 -0.12
C THR A 109 16.86 10.59 0.51
N ILE A 110 16.51 9.49 1.20
CA ILE A 110 15.26 9.34 1.94
C ILE A 110 15.49 9.78 3.39
N ILE A 111 14.56 10.56 3.95
CA ILE A 111 14.52 10.98 5.35
C ILE A 111 13.32 10.29 5.99
N GLU A 112 13.57 9.43 6.98
CA GLU A 112 12.53 8.65 7.65
C GLU A 112 12.66 8.82 9.18
N GLY A 113 11.55 9.18 9.83
CA GLY A 113 11.50 9.37 11.28
C GLY A 113 11.48 8.06 12.09
N LEU A 114 11.11 6.96 11.43
CA LEU A 114 11.06 5.64 12.04
C LEU A 114 12.40 4.88 11.84
N PRO A 115 12.62 3.77 12.59
CA PRO A 115 13.89 3.04 12.55
C PRO A 115 14.13 2.24 11.26
N HIS A 116 13.11 2.05 10.42
CA HIS A 116 13.19 1.26 9.19
C HIS A 116 12.48 1.91 8.02
N LEU A 117 12.96 1.64 6.79
CA LEU A 117 12.18 1.84 5.57
C LEU A 117 11.05 0.80 5.52
N VAL A 118 9.94 1.14 4.85
CA VAL A 118 8.71 0.33 4.79
C VAL A 118 8.31 -0.24 6.16
N PRO A 119 8.13 0.60 7.18
CA PRO A 119 8.09 0.19 8.59
C PRO A 119 6.90 -0.69 8.96
N ASN A 120 5.91 -0.80 8.07
CA ASN A 120 4.72 -1.63 8.26
C ASN A 120 4.88 -3.05 7.69
N GLU A 121 6.02 -3.35 7.08
CA GLU A 121 6.33 -4.67 6.57
C GLU A 121 7.04 -5.53 7.64
N GLU A 122 7.27 -6.80 7.33
CA GLU A 122 8.03 -7.72 8.17
C GLU A 122 9.46 -7.16 8.40
N GLU A 123 9.94 -7.17 9.61
CA GLU A 123 11.23 -6.55 9.97
C GLU A 123 12.42 -7.12 9.19
N SER A 124 12.44 -8.44 8.97
CA SER A 124 13.50 -9.09 8.17
C SER A 124 13.47 -8.61 6.72
N VAL A 125 12.28 -8.34 6.16
CA VAL A 125 12.07 -7.79 4.83
C VAL A 125 12.57 -6.34 4.77
N SER A 126 12.19 -5.48 5.74
CA SER A 126 12.65 -4.10 5.80
C SER A 126 14.18 -4.01 5.86
N LYS A 127 14.84 -4.85 6.67
CA LYS A 127 16.30 -4.91 6.75
C LYS A 127 16.96 -5.37 5.43
N GLN A 128 16.35 -6.30 4.71
CA GLN A 128 16.85 -6.73 3.39
C GLN A 128 16.64 -5.62 2.34
N PHE A 129 15.51 -4.94 2.40
CA PHE A 129 15.18 -3.81 1.55
C PHE A 129 16.19 -2.67 1.70
N GLU A 130 16.52 -2.28 2.91
CA GLU A 130 17.56 -1.27 3.21
C GLU A 130 18.93 -1.66 2.63
N ARG A 131 19.34 -2.93 2.77
CA ARG A 131 20.59 -3.43 2.17
C ARG A 131 20.57 -3.33 0.64
N ALA A 132 19.44 -3.68 0.02
CA ALA A 132 19.27 -3.59 -1.42
C ALA A 132 19.33 -2.12 -1.90
N TYR A 133 18.70 -1.21 -1.17
CA TYR A 133 18.71 0.22 -1.49
C TYR A 133 20.10 0.83 -1.38
N LYS A 134 20.85 0.52 -0.31
CA LYS A 134 22.27 0.90 -0.18
C LYS A 134 23.11 0.41 -1.36
N LYS A 135 22.92 -0.86 -1.76
CA LYS A 135 23.63 -1.44 -2.92
C LYS A 135 23.30 -0.73 -4.23
N ARG A 136 22.07 -0.23 -4.40
CA ARG A 136 21.66 0.59 -5.54
C ARG A 136 22.16 2.04 -5.47
N GLY A 137 22.80 2.47 -4.36
CA GLY A 137 23.26 3.83 -4.15
C GLY A 137 22.16 4.80 -3.73
N ILE A 138 21.04 4.33 -3.21
CA ILE A 138 20.03 5.15 -2.56
C ILE A 138 20.46 5.40 -1.12
N GLN A 139 20.61 6.65 -0.74
CA GLN A 139 20.91 7.05 0.63
C GLN A 139 19.64 7.18 1.44
N PHE A 140 19.73 6.94 2.76
CA PHE A 140 18.62 7.18 3.67
C PHE A 140 19.11 7.48 5.09
N LYS A 141 18.34 8.30 5.81
CA LYS A 141 18.53 8.71 7.19
C LYS A 141 17.32 8.16 7.98
N LEU A 142 17.55 7.13 8.80
CA LEU A 142 16.54 6.51 9.65
C LEU A 142 16.55 7.16 11.04
N GLY A 143 15.40 7.24 11.72
CA GLY A 143 15.24 7.93 12.98
C GLY A 143 15.50 9.43 12.87
N ALA A 144 15.52 9.98 11.68
CA ALA A 144 15.83 11.38 11.39
C ALA A 144 14.56 12.21 11.28
N ARG A 145 14.45 13.25 12.10
CA ARG A 145 13.28 14.12 12.13
C ARG A 145 13.53 15.38 11.32
N PHE A 146 12.58 15.68 10.45
CA PHE A 146 12.52 16.93 9.70
C PHE A 146 12.29 18.11 10.64
N SER A 147 13.05 19.21 10.47
CA SER A 147 12.87 20.45 11.23
C SER A 147 12.47 21.63 10.35
N GLY A 148 12.77 21.60 9.06
CA GLY A 148 12.41 22.71 8.15
C GLY A 148 12.98 22.53 6.75
N VAL A 149 12.53 23.37 5.83
CA VAL A 149 13.08 23.51 4.48
C VAL A 149 13.12 24.96 4.06
N THR A 150 14.21 25.34 3.40
CA THR A 150 14.32 26.61 2.67
C THR A 150 14.56 26.34 1.19
N GLN A 151 14.26 27.31 0.34
CA GLN A 151 14.44 27.20 -1.12
C GLN A 151 15.12 28.45 -1.64
N ASP A 152 16.02 28.29 -2.61
CA ASP A 152 16.62 29.35 -3.38
C ASP A 152 16.92 28.92 -4.83
N ASP A 153 17.71 29.67 -5.59
CA ASP A 153 18.06 29.36 -6.98
C ASP A 153 18.87 28.05 -7.12
N SER A 154 19.46 27.54 -6.05
CA SER A 154 20.24 26.29 -6.03
C SER A 154 19.41 25.05 -5.71
N GLY A 155 18.14 25.22 -5.29
CA GLY A 155 17.22 24.14 -4.97
C GLY A 155 16.61 24.24 -3.57
N VAL A 156 16.49 23.10 -2.90
CA VAL A 156 15.93 22.95 -1.55
C VAL A 156 17.01 22.56 -0.55
N HIS A 157 16.94 23.14 0.64
CA HIS A 157 17.82 22.86 1.78
C HIS A 157 16.98 22.30 2.93
N VAL A 158 17.01 20.99 3.07
CA VAL A 158 16.20 20.27 4.07
C VAL A 158 16.99 20.16 5.37
N SER A 159 16.49 20.76 6.43
CA SER A 159 17.10 20.73 7.77
C SER A 159 16.50 19.62 8.64
N LEU A 160 17.37 18.94 9.39
CA LEU A 160 17.00 17.91 10.35
C LEU A 160 17.18 18.42 11.78
N GLU A 161 16.44 17.83 12.74
CA GLU A 161 16.55 18.21 14.17
C GLU A 161 17.96 18.03 14.77
N ASN A 162 18.77 17.15 14.20
CA ASN A 162 20.16 16.92 14.61
C ASN A 162 21.16 17.98 14.06
N GLY A 163 20.67 18.99 13.32
CA GLY A 163 21.47 20.06 12.72
C GLY A 163 22.08 19.72 11.36
N GLU A 164 21.84 18.54 10.83
CA GLU A 164 22.26 18.17 9.48
C GLU A 164 21.37 18.84 8.44
N THR A 165 21.95 19.26 7.30
CA THR A 165 21.23 19.78 6.13
C THR A 165 21.46 18.89 4.92
N ILE A 166 20.41 18.64 4.14
CA ILE A 166 20.43 17.87 2.91
C ILE A 166 20.04 18.82 1.77
N ASP A 167 20.96 19.03 0.84
CA ASP A 167 20.74 19.87 -0.33
C ASP A 167 20.27 19.01 -1.51
N ALA A 168 19.20 19.45 -2.17
CA ALA A 168 18.63 18.75 -3.32
C ALA A 168 17.98 19.74 -4.29
N ASP A 169 17.71 19.30 -5.51
CA ASP A 169 17.00 20.10 -6.50
C ASP A 169 15.49 20.09 -6.21
N LEU A 170 15.03 19.05 -5.51
CA LEU A 170 13.62 18.79 -5.24
C LEU A 170 13.44 18.06 -3.89
N LEU A 171 12.38 18.44 -3.14
CA LEU A 171 11.89 17.70 -1.99
C LEU A 171 10.52 17.07 -2.31
N LEU A 172 10.46 15.73 -2.29
CA LEU A 172 9.20 14.99 -2.30
C LEU A 172 8.68 14.80 -0.88
N VAL A 173 7.47 15.26 -0.60
CA VAL A 173 6.77 15.01 0.66
C VAL A 173 5.87 13.78 0.52
N ALA A 174 6.26 12.67 1.16
CA ALA A 174 5.62 11.37 1.07
C ALA A 174 5.30 10.78 2.47
N VAL A 175 4.78 11.64 3.37
CA VAL A 175 4.49 11.32 4.79
C VAL A 175 3.12 10.66 5.01
N GLY A 176 2.53 10.13 3.96
CA GLY A 176 1.26 9.42 3.98
C GLY A 176 0.11 10.19 3.32
N ARG A 177 -1.09 9.61 3.41
CA ARG A 177 -2.30 10.18 2.82
C ARG A 177 -3.36 10.43 3.89
N GLY A 178 -4.19 11.44 3.68
CA GLY A 178 -5.33 11.80 4.53
C GLY A 178 -6.66 11.58 3.80
N PRO A 179 -7.75 11.26 4.51
CA PRO A 179 -9.06 11.06 3.91
C PRO A 179 -9.66 12.39 3.43
N VAL A 180 -10.31 12.39 2.27
CA VAL A 180 -11.08 13.55 1.77
C VAL A 180 -12.48 13.46 2.34
N THR A 181 -12.70 14.13 3.48
CA THR A 181 -13.99 14.13 4.22
C THR A 181 -14.43 15.53 4.65
N ALA A 182 -13.51 16.49 4.67
CA ALA A 182 -13.77 17.84 5.13
C ALA A 182 -14.68 18.62 4.16
N ASN A 183 -15.62 19.39 4.71
CA ASN A 183 -16.54 20.28 3.97
C ASN A 183 -17.49 19.58 2.97
N LEU A 184 -17.68 18.26 3.11
CA LEU A 184 -18.55 17.47 2.24
C LEU A 184 -19.94 17.21 2.83
N GLY A 185 -20.30 17.87 3.95
CA GLY A 185 -21.61 17.74 4.58
C GLY A 185 -21.79 16.45 5.39
N TYR A 186 -20.71 15.69 5.65
CA TYR A 186 -20.79 14.40 6.33
C TYR A 186 -21.27 14.54 7.77
N GLU A 187 -20.62 15.39 8.57
CA GLU A 187 -20.97 15.61 9.98
C GLU A 187 -22.34 16.28 10.12
N GLU A 188 -22.68 17.22 9.23
CA GLU A 188 -23.99 17.89 9.20
C GLU A 188 -25.13 16.92 8.89
N ALA A 189 -24.86 15.86 8.10
CA ALA A 189 -25.81 14.79 7.82
C ALA A 189 -25.82 13.69 8.91
N GLY A 190 -25.01 13.82 9.97
CA GLY A 190 -24.96 12.89 11.10
C GLY A 190 -23.93 11.77 10.97
N VAL A 191 -23.08 11.78 9.93
CA VAL A 191 -21.99 10.79 9.77
C VAL A 191 -20.86 11.11 10.75
N GLN A 192 -20.47 10.13 11.54
CA GLN A 192 -19.38 10.28 12.53
C GLN A 192 -18.01 10.11 11.88
N LEU A 193 -17.09 11.00 12.28
CA LEU A 193 -15.67 10.95 11.91
C LEU A 193 -14.80 10.71 13.13
N ASP A 194 -13.75 9.89 12.96
CA ASP A 194 -12.64 9.78 13.92
C ASP A 194 -11.33 10.17 13.22
N ARG A 195 -10.65 11.22 13.70
CA ARG A 195 -9.41 11.75 13.12
C ARG A 195 -9.49 11.99 11.61
N GLY A 196 -10.67 12.42 11.14
CA GLY A 196 -10.97 12.67 9.74
C GLY A 196 -11.45 11.45 8.94
N TYR A 197 -11.37 10.23 9.45
CA TYR A 197 -11.91 9.04 8.79
C TYR A 197 -13.37 8.81 9.15
N VAL A 198 -14.15 8.33 8.19
CA VAL A 198 -15.54 7.94 8.42
C VAL A 198 -15.58 6.66 9.26
N THR A 199 -16.29 6.72 10.39
CA THR A 199 -16.52 5.55 11.23
C THR A 199 -17.59 4.66 10.60
N VAL A 200 -17.28 3.39 10.39
CA VAL A 200 -18.19 2.38 9.84
C VAL A 200 -18.18 1.12 10.71
N ASP A 201 -19.26 0.35 10.61
CA ASP A 201 -19.33 -1.00 11.15
C ASP A 201 -18.68 -2.03 10.21
N GLU A 202 -18.73 -3.31 10.55
CA GLU A 202 -18.20 -4.42 9.74
C GLU A 202 -18.92 -4.58 8.39
N ARG A 203 -20.12 -3.98 8.24
CA ARG A 203 -20.93 -3.96 7.02
C ARG A 203 -20.69 -2.70 6.19
N LEU A 204 -19.66 -1.89 6.53
CA LEU A 204 -19.32 -0.62 5.91
C LEU A 204 -20.45 0.44 5.98
N GLN A 205 -21.42 0.25 6.88
CA GLN A 205 -22.46 1.22 7.15
C GLN A 205 -21.96 2.26 8.16
N THR A 206 -22.25 3.52 7.90
CA THR A 206 -21.92 4.62 8.81
C THR A 206 -22.90 4.67 9.99
N SER A 207 -22.73 5.65 10.89
CA SER A 207 -23.71 5.95 11.95
C SER A 207 -25.09 6.33 11.42
N VAL A 208 -25.23 6.62 10.11
CA VAL A 208 -26.46 7.04 9.45
C VAL A 208 -27.02 5.88 8.63
N PRO A 209 -28.22 5.36 8.92
CA PRO A 209 -28.84 4.29 8.17
C PRO A 209 -28.96 4.59 6.67
N GLY A 210 -28.55 3.63 5.81
CA GLY A 210 -28.55 3.78 4.36
C GLY A 210 -27.36 4.55 3.79
N VAL A 211 -26.44 5.05 4.64
CA VAL A 211 -25.20 5.70 4.21
C VAL A 211 -24.02 4.78 4.52
N TYR A 212 -23.26 4.44 3.48
CA TYR A 212 -22.06 3.57 3.52
C TYR A 212 -20.83 4.39 3.20
N ALA A 213 -19.66 3.93 3.63
CA ALA A 213 -18.38 4.52 3.26
C ALA A 213 -17.35 3.44 2.91
N VAL A 214 -16.52 3.70 1.87
CA VAL A 214 -15.55 2.74 1.32
C VAL A 214 -14.25 3.42 0.90
N GLY A 215 -13.19 2.64 0.78
CA GLY A 215 -11.88 3.09 0.28
C GLY A 215 -11.10 3.90 1.31
N ASP A 216 -10.37 4.90 0.83
CA ASP A 216 -9.37 5.63 1.63
C ASP A 216 -9.98 6.53 2.71
N ILE A 217 -11.29 6.77 2.70
CA ILE A 217 -11.98 7.56 3.73
C ILE A 217 -12.36 6.75 4.97
N VAL A 218 -12.24 5.41 4.94
CA VAL A 218 -12.44 4.57 6.12
C VAL A 218 -11.10 4.12 6.69
N PRO A 219 -10.99 3.86 8.01
CA PRO A 219 -9.74 3.38 8.60
C PRO A 219 -9.21 2.11 7.96
N GLY A 220 -7.88 1.92 7.93
CA GLY A 220 -7.22 0.73 7.41
C GLY A 220 -6.28 1.01 6.24
N LEU A 221 -6.03 0.01 5.40
CA LEU A 221 -5.10 0.09 4.28
C LEU A 221 -5.65 0.98 3.15
N GLN A 222 -4.88 1.99 2.75
CA GLN A 222 -5.23 2.87 1.62
C GLN A 222 -4.71 2.26 0.31
N LEU A 223 -5.45 1.26 -0.22
CA LEU A 223 -5.10 0.47 -1.40
C LEU A 223 -6.29 0.40 -2.36
N ALA A 224 -6.04 0.63 -3.64
CA ALA A 224 -7.09 0.66 -4.67
C ALA A 224 -7.93 -0.63 -4.70
N HIS A 225 -7.27 -1.80 -4.63
CA HIS A 225 -7.95 -3.11 -4.64
C HIS A 225 -8.78 -3.37 -3.37
N ARG A 226 -8.39 -2.80 -2.21
CA ARG A 226 -9.25 -2.77 -1.02
C ARG A 226 -10.52 -1.96 -1.29
N GLY A 227 -10.38 -0.77 -1.85
CA GLY A 227 -11.52 0.09 -2.22
C GLY A 227 -12.46 -0.59 -3.24
N TYR A 228 -11.91 -1.32 -4.22
CA TYR A 228 -12.72 -2.09 -5.17
C TYR A 228 -13.54 -3.17 -4.46
N GLN A 229 -12.91 -3.95 -3.61
CA GLN A 229 -13.59 -5.03 -2.89
C GLN A 229 -14.63 -4.50 -1.90
N GLN A 230 -14.32 -3.39 -1.22
CA GLN A 230 -15.29 -2.72 -0.35
C GLN A 230 -16.47 -2.13 -1.13
N GLY A 231 -16.23 -1.59 -2.33
CA GLY A 231 -17.30 -1.10 -3.21
C GLY A 231 -18.23 -2.23 -3.69
N ILE A 232 -17.67 -3.39 -4.06
CA ILE A 232 -18.45 -4.59 -4.40
C ILE A 232 -19.27 -5.05 -3.19
N PHE A 233 -18.62 -5.19 -2.03
CA PHE A 233 -19.26 -5.59 -0.78
C PHE A 233 -20.43 -4.66 -0.41
N ALA A 234 -20.22 -3.33 -0.47
CA ALA A 234 -21.28 -2.36 -0.16
C ALA A 234 -22.45 -2.46 -1.15
N ALA A 235 -22.18 -2.64 -2.44
CA ALA A 235 -23.21 -2.81 -3.46
C ALA A 235 -24.03 -4.10 -3.25
N GLU A 236 -23.38 -5.21 -2.95
CA GLU A 236 -24.03 -6.49 -2.64
C GLU A 236 -24.86 -6.39 -1.35
N GLN A 237 -24.33 -5.72 -0.32
CA GLN A 237 -25.04 -5.44 0.93
C GLN A 237 -26.33 -4.61 0.68
N ILE A 238 -26.23 -3.56 -0.13
CA ILE A 238 -27.37 -2.71 -0.51
C ILE A 238 -28.41 -3.51 -1.31
N ALA A 239 -27.97 -4.46 -2.12
CA ALA A 239 -28.84 -5.35 -2.90
C ALA A 239 -29.52 -6.44 -2.04
N GLY A 240 -29.25 -6.50 -0.74
CA GLY A 240 -29.81 -7.52 0.16
C GLY A 240 -29.14 -8.88 0.07
N LEU A 241 -27.96 -8.96 -0.55
CA LEU A 241 -27.10 -10.14 -0.49
C LEU A 241 -26.34 -10.13 0.85
N GLU A 242 -25.79 -11.28 1.23
CA GLU A 242 -25.01 -11.44 2.47
C GLU A 242 -23.52 -11.70 2.16
N PRO A 243 -22.79 -10.69 1.63
CA PRO A 243 -21.39 -10.86 1.29
C PRO A 243 -20.53 -11.06 2.55
N ARG A 244 -19.38 -11.70 2.39
CA ARG A 244 -18.38 -11.81 3.46
C ARG A 244 -17.73 -10.43 3.69
N PRO A 245 -17.57 -9.99 4.96
CA PRO A 245 -16.84 -8.78 5.27
C PRO A 245 -15.40 -8.79 4.76
N VAL A 246 -14.89 -7.64 4.39
CA VAL A 246 -13.51 -7.46 3.91
C VAL A 246 -12.59 -7.30 5.12
N ALA A 247 -11.76 -8.31 5.39
CA ALA A 247 -10.78 -8.27 6.48
C ALA A 247 -9.44 -7.75 5.97
N ASP A 248 -8.94 -6.64 6.55
CA ASP A 248 -7.69 -5.99 6.11
C ASP A 248 -6.46 -6.92 6.17
N VAL A 249 -6.43 -7.89 7.11
CA VAL A 249 -5.35 -8.88 7.22
C VAL A 249 -5.22 -9.76 5.98
N ASN A 250 -6.31 -9.95 5.25
CA ASN A 250 -6.37 -10.79 4.06
C ASN A 250 -6.06 -10.05 2.75
N ILE A 251 -5.76 -8.76 2.83
CA ILE A 251 -5.49 -7.93 1.66
C ILE A 251 -4.01 -7.99 1.31
N PRO A 252 -3.64 -8.40 0.08
CA PRO A 252 -2.26 -8.40 -0.34
C PRO A 252 -1.76 -6.95 -0.50
N LYS A 253 -0.51 -6.72 -0.11
CA LYS A 253 0.20 -5.45 -0.26
C LYS A 253 1.38 -5.67 -1.19
N VAL A 254 1.62 -4.71 -2.07
CA VAL A 254 2.79 -4.71 -2.97
C VAL A 254 3.40 -3.32 -2.99
N THR A 255 4.73 -3.25 -2.80
CA THR A 255 5.55 -2.06 -3.02
C THR A 255 6.27 -2.24 -4.34
N TYR A 256 5.92 -1.41 -5.33
CA TYR A 256 6.42 -1.48 -6.72
C TYR A 256 7.77 -0.78 -6.87
N SER A 257 8.76 -1.28 -6.18
CA SER A 257 10.14 -0.81 -6.20
C SER A 257 11.06 -1.84 -6.84
N ASP A 258 12.37 -1.64 -6.82
CA ASP A 258 13.37 -2.63 -7.18
C ASP A 258 14.39 -2.75 -6.02
N PRO A 259 14.40 -3.87 -5.27
CA PRO A 259 13.47 -5.02 -5.37
C PRO A 259 12.03 -4.66 -4.96
N GLU A 260 11.05 -5.44 -5.43
CA GLU A 260 9.69 -5.37 -4.94
C GLU A 260 9.57 -5.97 -3.53
N VAL A 261 8.57 -5.50 -2.78
CA VAL A 261 8.13 -6.12 -1.53
C VAL A 261 6.67 -6.52 -1.70
N ALA A 262 6.32 -7.74 -1.30
CA ALA A 262 4.93 -8.20 -1.32
C ALA A 262 4.60 -8.96 -0.03
N SER A 263 3.42 -8.73 0.52
CA SER A 263 3.01 -9.37 1.77
C SER A 263 1.49 -9.53 1.86
N VAL A 264 1.06 -10.53 2.61
CA VAL A 264 -0.34 -10.77 3.00
C VAL A 264 -0.35 -11.44 4.37
N GLY A 265 -1.35 -11.11 5.19
CA GLY A 265 -1.49 -11.67 6.53
C GLY A 265 -0.68 -10.93 7.60
N TYR A 266 -0.48 -11.60 8.72
CA TYR A 266 0.23 -11.06 9.88
C TYR A 266 1.75 -11.10 9.71
N THR A 267 2.46 -10.06 10.14
CA THR A 267 3.90 -10.16 10.43
C THR A 267 4.13 -11.11 11.60
N GLU A 268 5.34 -11.62 11.75
CA GLU A 268 5.70 -12.46 12.90
C GLU A 268 5.36 -11.79 14.23
N ALA A 269 5.68 -10.50 14.38
CA ALA A 269 5.40 -9.75 15.59
C ALA A 269 3.89 -9.66 15.89
N LYS A 270 3.07 -9.36 14.87
CA LYS A 270 1.60 -9.31 15.03
C LYS A 270 0.99 -10.68 15.25
N ALA A 271 1.52 -11.72 14.61
CA ALA A 271 1.06 -13.09 14.84
C ALA A 271 1.34 -13.53 16.28
N LYS A 272 2.51 -13.20 16.82
CA LYS A 272 2.87 -13.45 18.23
C LYS A 272 1.95 -12.71 19.19
N GLU A 273 1.65 -11.44 18.91
CA GLU A 273 0.69 -10.65 19.69
C GLU A 273 -0.71 -11.30 19.68
N GLN A 274 -1.14 -11.79 18.53
CA GLN A 274 -2.49 -12.34 18.33
C GLN A 274 -2.66 -13.75 18.91
N TYR A 275 -1.64 -14.61 18.75
CA TYR A 275 -1.76 -16.05 19.03
C TYR A 275 -0.88 -16.53 20.21
N GLY A 276 0.07 -15.72 20.67
CA GLY A 276 1.09 -16.04 21.67
C GLY A 276 2.44 -16.41 21.04
N ASP A 277 3.53 -15.98 21.71
CA ASP A 277 4.91 -16.13 21.21
C ASP A 277 5.31 -17.59 20.93
N ASP A 278 4.97 -18.49 21.84
CA ASP A 278 5.28 -19.91 21.80
C ASP A 278 4.44 -20.70 20.77
N ARG A 279 3.41 -20.06 20.24
CA ARG A 279 2.51 -20.65 19.24
C ARG A 279 2.85 -20.29 17.80
N ILE A 280 3.84 -19.44 17.56
CA ILE A 280 4.24 -19.03 16.20
C ILE A 280 5.49 -19.77 15.78
N GLU A 281 5.45 -20.24 14.55
CA GLU A 281 6.58 -20.82 13.84
C GLU A 281 6.78 -20.08 12.51
N THR A 282 8.03 -19.83 12.15
CA THR A 282 8.36 -19.12 10.92
C THR A 282 9.51 -19.81 10.18
N TYR A 283 9.49 -19.65 8.88
CA TYR A 283 10.66 -20.00 8.07
C TYR A 283 10.85 -18.97 6.96
N GLU A 284 12.11 -18.64 6.67
CA GLU A 284 12.49 -17.70 5.62
C GLU A 284 13.45 -18.39 4.64
N TYR A 285 12.97 -18.62 3.42
CA TYR A 285 13.74 -19.21 2.32
C TYR A 285 14.44 -18.11 1.52
N SER A 286 15.74 -18.25 1.30
CA SER A 286 16.53 -17.31 0.50
C SER A 286 16.31 -17.54 -1.00
N LEU A 287 16.04 -16.49 -1.77
CA LEU A 287 15.98 -16.56 -3.23
C LEU A 287 17.33 -16.90 -3.89
N GLY A 288 18.44 -16.78 -3.16
CA GLY A 288 19.76 -17.26 -3.62
C GLY A 288 19.84 -18.78 -3.81
N GLY A 289 18.90 -19.55 -3.23
CA GLY A 289 18.77 -20.99 -3.48
C GLY A 289 17.80 -21.34 -4.63
N ASN A 290 17.18 -20.33 -5.27
CA ASN A 290 16.21 -20.54 -6.33
C ASN A 290 16.81 -20.26 -7.71
N ALA A 291 16.91 -21.25 -8.57
CA ALA A 291 17.53 -21.15 -9.88
C ALA A 291 16.95 -20.04 -10.77
N LYS A 292 15.61 -19.84 -10.74
CA LYS A 292 15.00 -18.78 -11.55
C LYS A 292 15.36 -17.39 -11.02
N SER A 293 15.46 -17.22 -9.72
CA SER A 293 15.90 -15.96 -9.11
C SER A 293 17.36 -15.62 -9.49
N GLU A 294 18.24 -16.59 -9.58
CA GLU A 294 19.60 -16.39 -10.10
C GLU A 294 19.59 -16.00 -11.57
N ILE A 295 18.79 -16.66 -12.42
CA ILE A 295 18.66 -16.35 -13.86
C ILE A 295 18.19 -14.91 -14.07
N VAL A 296 17.26 -14.42 -13.27
CA VAL A 296 16.74 -13.05 -13.39
C VAL A 296 17.57 -12.02 -12.61
N GLY A 297 18.63 -12.46 -11.94
CA GLY A 297 19.58 -11.60 -11.23
C GLY A 297 18.95 -10.90 -10.03
N THR A 298 18.13 -11.61 -9.24
CA THR A 298 17.51 -11.08 -8.02
C THR A 298 18.00 -11.83 -6.78
N THR A 299 18.06 -11.09 -5.68
CA THR A 299 18.20 -11.60 -4.31
C THR A 299 16.97 -11.25 -3.50
N GLY A 300 16.82 -11.88 -2.35
CA GLY A 300 15.69 -11.63 -1.46
C GLY A 300 15.25 -12.90 -0.75
N SER A 301 14.02 -12.95 -0.30
CA SER A 301 13.49 -14.07 0.46
C SER A 301 11.97 -14.21 0.35
N VAL A 302 11.48 -15.38 0.74
CA VAL A 302 10.09 -15.70 1.03
C VAL A 302 10.03 -16.16 2.49
N LYS A 303 9.33 -15.39 3.34
CA LYS A 303 9.09 -15.75 4.75
C LYS A 303 7.62 -16.10 4.94
N ALA A 304 7.36 -17.24 5.56
CA ALA A 304 6.03 -17.62 6.01
C ALA A 304 5.95 -17.65 7.54
N VAL A 305 4.78 -17.27 8.04
CA VAL A 305 4.40 -17.27 9.45
C VAL A 305 3.22 -18.20 9.63
N ARG A 306 3.33 -19.22 10.48
CA ARG A 306 2.23 -20.16 10.78
C ARG A 306 1.93 -20.20 12.27
N VAL A 307 0.74 -20.59 12.64
CA VAL A 307 0.43 -21.09 13.97
C VAL A 307 0.98 -22.52 14.07
N LYS A 308 1.66 -22.89 15.15
CA LYS A 308 2.16 -24.25 15.35
C LYS A 308 1.00 -25.25 15.23
N ASP A 309 1.22 -26.28 14.43
CA ASP A 309 0.21 -27.31 14.09
C ASP A 309 -1.07 -26.69 13.49
N GLY A 310 -0.97 -25.52 12.89
CA GLY A 310 -2.08 -24.75 12.36
C GLY A 310 -1.78 -24.14 10.99
N PRO A 311 -2.67 -23.24 10.52
CA PRO A 311 -2.57 -22.66 9.20
C PRO A 311 -1.44 -21.61 9.10
N VAL A 312 -1.08 -21.29 7.85
CA VAL A 312 -0.27 -20.13 7.52
C VAL A 312 -1.10 -18.88 7.72
N VAL A 313 -0.59 -17.94 8.51
CA VAL A 313 -1.27 -16.68 8.86
C VAL A 313 -0.59 -15.44 8.28
N GLY A 314 0.57 -15.60 7.63
CA GLY A 314 1.26 -14.52 6.94
C GLY A 314 2.34 -15.01 6.00
N VAL A 315 2.51 -14.30 4.87
CA VAL A 315 3.59 -14.51 3.91
C VAL A 315 4.16 -13.15 3.50
N HIS A 316 5.48 -13.04 3.52
CA HIS A 316 6.23 -11.81 3.28
C HIS A 316 7.38 -12.09 2.32
N MET A 317 7.49 -11.31 1.26
CA MET A 317 8.46 -11.55 0.18
C MET A 317 9.20 -10.28 -0.17
N ILE A 318 10.47 -10.42 -0.52
CA ILE A 318 11.27 -9.38 -1.14
C ILE A 318 12.07 -9.97 -2.31
N GLY A 319 12.06 -9.30 -3.45
CA GLY A 319 12.80 -9.70 -4.64
C GLY A 319 12.15 -9.14 -5.90
N ARG A 320 12.73 -9.45 -7.05
CA ARG A 320 12.15 -9.01 -8.33
C ARG A 320 10.90 -9.84 -8.65
N ARG A 321 9.79 -9.19 -9.00
CA ARG A 321 8.49 -9.79 -9.37
C ARG A 321 7.78 -10.56 -8.25
N VAL A 322 8.12 -10.32 -7.00
CA VAL A 322 7.38 -10.97 -5.90
C VAL A 322 5.92 -10.48 -5.81
N GLY A 323 5.63 -9.31 -6.37
CA GLY A 323 4.25 -8.81 -6.51
C GLY A 323 3.36 -9.71 -7.37
N GLU A 324 3.91 -10.45 -8.34
CA GLU A 324 3.17 -11.45 -9.11
C GLU A 324 3.02 -12.78 -8.33
N LEU A 325 3.93 -13.07 -7.40
CA LEU A 325 3.88 -14.29 -6.59
C LEU A 325 2.86 -14.20 -5.45
N ILE A 326 2.44 -13.00 -5.08
CA ILE A 326 1.53 -12.80 -3.94
C ILE A 326 0.16 -13.45 -4.14
N GLY A 327 -0.23 -13.71 -5.39
CA GLY A 327 -1.50 -14.35 -5.71
C GLY A 327 -1.65 -15.75 -5.08
N GLU A 328 -0.60 -16.58 -5.09
CA GLU A 328 -0.60 -17.89 -4.42
C GLU A 328 -0.59 -17.72 -2.90
N ALA A 329 0.26 -16.84 -2.38
CA ALA A 329 0.31 -16.55 -0.95
C ALA A 329 -1.03 -16.03 -0.40
N GLN A 330 -1.75 -15.23 -1.20
CA GLN A 330 -3.09 -14.78 -0.86
C GLN A 330 -4.07 -15.93 -0.70
N LEU A 331 -4.06 -16.93 -1.59
CA LEU A 331 -4.90 -18.12 -1.47
C LEU A 331 -4.56 -18.90 -0.22
N ILE A 332 -3.26 -19.12 0.05
CA ILE A 332 -2.79 -19.84 1.23
C ILE A 332 -3.33 -19.19 2.52
N VAL A 333 -3.15 -17.87 2.68
CA VAL A 333 -3.58 -17.16 3.88
C VAL A 333 -5.11 -17.06 3.97
N ASN A 334 -5.80 -16.71 2.87
CA ASN A 334 -7.27 -16.52 2.89
C ASN A 334 -8.07 -17.82 3.04
N TRP A 335 -7.49 -18.96 2.64
CA TRP A 335 -8.11 -20.27 2.80
C TRP A 335 -7.62 -21.02 4.04
N GLU A 336 -6.80 -20.34 4.86
CA GLU A 336 -6.26 -20.92 6.10
C GLU A 336 -5.56 -22.27 5.83
N ALA A 337 -4.79 -22.32 4.70
CA ALA A 337 -4.10 -23.53 4.30
C ALA A 337 -2.97 -23.86 5.27
N TYR A 338 -2.78 -25.14 5.53
CA TYR A 338 -1.65 -25.65 6.30
C TYR A 338 -0.42 -25.80 5.40
N PRO A 339 0.80 -25.65 5.92
CA PRO A 339 2.01 -25.93 5.13
C PRO A 339 1.98 -27.31 4.48
N GLU A 340 1.40 -28.29 5.15
CA GLU A 340 1.24 -29.67 4.69
C GLU A 340 0.35 -29.78 3.44
N ASP A 341 -0.67 -28.90 3.30
CA ASP A 341 -1.53 -28.85 2.10
C ASP A 341 -0.75 -28.32 0.91
N VAL A 342 0.01 -27.22 1.13
CA VAL A 342 0.78 -26.53 0.08
C VAL A 342 2.00 -27.34 -0.35
N SER A 343 2.66 -28.05 0.58
CA SER A 343 3.83 -28.86 0.30
C SER A 343 3.59 -30.00 -0.69
N GLN A 344 2.33 -30.38 -0.90
CA GLN A 344 1.93 -31.41 -1.86
C GLN A 344 1.70 -30.87 -3.27
N LEU A 345 1.67 -29.54 -3.44
CA LEU A 345 1.49 -28.89 -4.75
C LEU A 345 2.76 -29.00 -5.59
N ILE A 346 2.58 -29.18 -6.90
CA ILE A 346 3.69 -29.27 -7.83
C ILE A 346 3.98 -27.90 -8.39
N HIS A 347 5.12 -27.32 -8.00
CA HIS A 347 5.61 -26.07 -8.56
C HIS A 347 6.46 -26.34 -9.80
N ALA A 348 6.21 -25.62 -10.91
CA ALA A 348 6.93 -25.82 -12.15
C ALA A 348 8.39 -25.36 -12.01
N HIS A 349 9.32 -26.14 -12.57
CA HIS A 349 10.75 -25.84 -12.60
C HIS A 349 11.19 -25.37 -14.00
N PRO A 350 12.05 -24.29 -14.13
CA PRO A 350 12.45 -23.36 -13.07
C PRO A 350 11.52 -22.16 -12.96
N THR A 351 11.05 -21.85 -11.78
CA THR A 351 10.19 -20.69 -11.47
C THR A 351 10.58 -20.02 -10.14
N GLN A 352 10.19 -18.77 -9.95
CA GLN A 352 10.42 -18.10 -8.66
C GLN A 352 9.47 -18.61 -7.57
N TYR A 353 8.25 -19.02 -7.91
CA TYR A 353 7.26 -19.47 -6.90
C TYR A 353 7.60 -20.84 -6.30
N GLU A 354 8.59 -21.58 -6.84
CA GLU A 354 9.19 -22.73 -6.14
C GLU A 354 9.73 -22.32 -4.76
N ALA A 355 10.17 -21.04 -4.59
CA ALA A 355 10.63 -20.55 -3.30
C ALA A 355 9.53 -20.57 -2.23
N LEU A 356 8.27 -20.34 -2.62
CA LEU A 356 7.12 -20.49 -1.72
C LEU A 356 6.88 -21.97 -1.37
N GLY A 357 6.96 -22.87 -2.36
CA GLY A 357 6.90 -24.31 -2.15
C GLY A 357 7.96 -24.82 -1.18
N GLU A 358 9.22 -24.41 -1.35
CA GLU A 358 10.33 -24.74 -0.43
C GLU A 358 10.09 -24.23 1.00
N THR A 359 9.53 -23.03 1.12
CA THR A 359 9.16 -22.46 2.42
C THR A 359 8.10 -23.34 3.12
N MET A 360 7.10 -23.80 2.38
CA MET A 360 6.03 -24.68 2.92
C MET A 360 6.54 -26.09 3.21
N LEU A 361 7.37 -26.67 2.33
CA LEU A 361 8.02 -27.95 2.57
C LEU A 361 8.82 -27.96 3.88
N LYS A 362 9.55 -26.87 4.16
CA LYS A 362 10.33 -26.76 5.40
C LYS A 362 9.41 -26.68 6.62
N LEU A 363 8.36 -25.86 6.57
CA LEU A 363 7.38 -25.76 7.67
C LEU A 363 6.58 -27.05 7.88
N ALA A 364 6.34 -27.83 6.82
CA ALA A 364 5.72 -29.15 6.89
C ALA A 364 6.68 -30.27 7.40
N GLY A 365 7.95 -29.94 7.69
CA GLY A 365 8.93 -30.90 8.18
C GLY A 365 9.54 -31.82 7.11
N THR A 366 9.31 -31.55 5.83
CA THR A 366 9.78 -32.33 4.68
C THR A 366 10.61 -31.49 3.69
N PRO A 367 11.68 -30.80 4.14
CA PRO A 367 12.45 -29.91 3.28
C PRO A 367 13.12 -30.68 2.13
N LEU A 368 13.16 -30.07 0.92
CA LEU A 368 13.87 -30.63 -0.22
C LEU A 368 15.24 -29.97 -0.40
N HIS A 369 15.31 -28.64 -0.50
CA HIS A 369 16.53 -27.88 -0.67
C HIS A 369 16.84 -26.92 0.52
N ALA A 370 15.98 -26.88 1.53
CA ALA A 370 16.17 -26.07 2.72
C ALA A 370 16.85 -26.86 3.84
N ILE A 371 17.84 -26.26 4.50
CA ILE A 371 18.61 -26.88 5.60
C ILE A 371 17.94 -26.55 6.95
#